data_d29c97f1df0c1ffe296d5fe7ab7cd094
#
_entry.id   d29c97f1df0c1ffe296d5fe7ab7cd094
#
_cell.length_a   1.000
_cell.length_b   1.000
_cell.length_c   1.000
_cell.angle_alpha   90.00
_cell.angle_beta   90.00
_cell.angle_gamma   90.00
#
_symmetry.space_group_name_H-M   'P 1'
#
loop_
_entity.id
_entity.type
_entity.pdbx_description
1 polymer ?
#
loop_
_entity_poly.entity_id
_entity_poly.type
_entity_poly.pdbx_seq_one_letter_code
_entity_poly.pdbx_strand_id
1 'polypeptide(L)'
;MIFLALKTEDGRITGKISIYCRMPGLSRQGFYKYLANKDRPWKYQDLADAMKEIVSEDECNDTYGRIRMYQALLLKQPEGVHIPSERTVYRVMDQIGLSHRPKRKPNGITKADREAMKSDDLLKRDFRSDTPLEKCITDITEIPASNGKLYVSAIFDCFDLSVLGLAMETNMKADLCIHTLENALTAYPALEGAVIHSDRGTQYTSESYRQTIREHHIHQSMNSAGGRCHDNARCESMWARMKTELLYDRYDTKQMEVEELKVLIWRYFLSYWNNRRICSANGGLPPMVKRRQYYEALEVAA
;
A
#
# COMPACT_ATOMS: atom_id res chain seq x y z
N MET A 1 -21.22 21.13 -23.36
CA MET A 1 -20.77 21.67 -24.67
C MET A 1 -21.91 22.29 -25.50
N ILE A 2 -23.03 21.61 -25.70
CA ILE A 2 -24.12 22.11 -26.57
C ILE A 2 -24.63 23.51 -26.17
N PHE A 3 -24.77 23.78 -24.88
CA PHE A 3 -25.21 25.13 -24.42
C PHE A 3 -24.18 26.23 -24.64
N LEU A 4 -22.89 25.92 -24.74
CA LEU A 4 -21.85 26.88 -25.05
C LEU A 4 -21.93 27.32 -26.52
N ALA A 5 -22.35 26.46 -27.43
CA ALA A 5 -22.52 26.75 -28.83
C ALA A 5 -23.69 27.70 -29.10
N LEU A 6 -24.59 27.91 -28.14
CA LEU A 6 -25.70 28.87 -28.22
C LEU A 6 -25.31 30.29 -27.82
N LYS A 7 -24.07 30.52 -27.37
CA LYS A 7 -23.54 31.85 -27.05
C LYS A 7 -22.89 32.51 -28.27
N THR A 8 -23.06 33.80 -28.37
CA THR A 8 -22.29 34.64 -29.32
C THR A 8 -20.89 34.94 -28.77
N GLU A 9 -19.95 35.35 -29.62
CA GLU A 9 -18.54 35.60 -29.25
C GLU A 9 -18.38 36.65 -28.14
N ASP A 10 -19.27 37.62 -28.05
CA ASP A 10 -19.30 38.67 -27.02
C ASP A 10 -20.08 38.31 -25.76
N GLY A 11 -20.47 37.03 -25.65
CA GLY A 11 -21.15 36.48 -24.46
C GLY A 11 -22.63 36.83 -24.35
N ARG A 12 -23.20 37.56 -25.27
CA ARG A 12 -24.64 37.87 -25.35
C ARG A 12 -25.36 36.82 -26.16
N ILE A 13 -26.58 36.50 -25.75
CA ILE A 13 -27.42 35.55 -26.48
C ILE A 13 -28.27 36.38 -27.43
N THR A 14 -28.03 36.22 -28.72
CA THR A 14 -28.82 36.87 -29.79
C THR A 14 -29.81 35.88 -30.41
N GLY A 15 -31.02 36.33 -30.70
CA GLY A 15 -32.04 35.56 -31.39
C GLY A 15 -33.07 34.84 -30.49
N LYS A 16 -33.94 34.02 -31.11
CA LYS A 16 -35.02 33.29 -30.41
C LYS A 16 -34.49 32.02 -29.75
N ILE A 17 -34.13 32.08 -28.47
CA ILE A 17 -33.64 30.97 -27.66
C ILE A 17 -34.48 29.71 -27.83
N SER A 18 -35.80 29.87 -28.03
CA SER A 18 -36.71 28.73 -28.27
C SER A 18 -36.36 27.93 -29.52
N ILE A 19 -35.86 28.55 -30.56
CA ILE A 19 -35.48 27.90 -31.82
C ILE A 19 -34.13 27.15 -31.58
N TYR A 20 -33.15 27.82 -31.00
CA TYR A 20 -31.82 27.26 -30.73
C TYR A 20 -31.86 26.07 -29.75
N CYS A 21 -32.76 26.11 -28.76
CA CYS A 21 -32.95 24.95 -27.87
C CYS A 21 -33.65 23.79 -28.56
N ARG A 22 -34.61 24.05 -29.45
CA ARG A 22 -35.39 23.03 -30.15
C ARG A 22 -34.53 22.21 -31.10
N MET A 23 -33.56 22.81 -31.80
CA MET A 23 -32.69 22.14 -32.76
C MET A 23 -31.91 20.94 -32.15
N PRO A 24 -31.23 21.07 -30.99
CA PRO A 24 -30.56 19.97 -30.31
C PRO A 24 -31.48 19.23 -29.32
N GLY A 25 -32.81 19.40 -29.34
CA GLY A 25 -33.74 18.72 -28.45
C GLY A 25 -33.69 19.16 -26.98
N LEU A 26 -33.22 20.37 -26.68
CA LEU A 26 -33.06 20.87 -25.32
C LEU A 26 -34.29 21.70 -24.88
N SER A 27 -34.59 21.67 -23.57
CA SER A 27 -35.60 22.54 -23.00
C SER A 27 -35.05 23.94 -22.74
N ARG A 28 -35.86 24.99 -22.97
CA ARG A 28 -35.52 26.38 -22.59
C ARG A 28 -35.19 26.49 -21.10
N GLN A 29 -35.94 25.75 -20.24
CA GLN A 29 -35.73 25.76 -18.81
C GLN A 29 -34.36 25.19 -18.44
N GLY A 30 -33.91 24.09 -19.11
CA GLY A 30 -32.57 23.51 -18.96
C GLY A 30 -31.47 24.50 -19.35
N PHE A 31 -31.69 25.28 -20.44
CA PHE A 31 -30.74 26.30 -20.87
C PHE A 31 -30.61 27.44 -19.83
N TYR A 32 -31.70 27.99 -19.34
CA TYR A 32 -31.61 29.03 -18.30
C TYR A 32 -31.04 28.54 -16.99
N LYS A 33 -31.37 27.30 -16.61
CA LYS A 33 -30.73 26.65 -15.43
C LYS A 33 -29.23 26.46 -15.61
N TYR A 34 -28.79 26.12 -16.82
CA TYR A 34 -27.37 26.08 -17.15
C TYR A 34 -26.71 27.44 -17.00
N LEU A 35 -27.31 28.51 -17.59
CA LEU A 35 -26.78 29.88 -17.48
C LEU A 35 -26.67 30.37 -16.03
N ALA A 36 -27.68 30.10 -15.22
CA ALA A 36 -27.70 30.48 -13.81
C ALA A 36 -26.62 29.73 -12.96
N ASN A 37 -26.17 28.58 -13.43
CA ASN A 37 -25.21 27.73 -12.68
C ASN A 37 -23.84 27.63 -13.34
N LYS A 38 -23.62 28.20 -14.55
CA LYS A 38 -22.36 28.04 -15.31
C LYS A 38 -21.12 28.58 -14.59
N ASP A 39 -21.30 29.68 -13.85
CA ASP A 39 -20.25 30.37 -13.13
C ASP A 39 -20.25 30.00 -11.63
N ARG A 40 -21.15 29.09 -11.23
CA ARG A 40 -21.21 28.58 -9.86
C ARG A 40 -20.06 27.61 -9.62
N PRO A 41 -19.26 27.78 -8.55
CA PRO A 41 -18.19 26.84 -8.23
C PRO A 41 -18.77 25.45 -8.05
N TRP A 42 -18.00 24.45 -8.45
CA TRP A 42 -18.42 23.08 -8.32
C TRP A 42 -18.56 22.70 -6.84
N LYS A 43 -19.70 22.14 -6.47
CA LYS A 43 -20.05 21.81 -5.08
C LYS A 43 -18.96 20.99 -4.35
N TYR A 44 -18.17 20.23 -5.10
CA TYR A 44 -17.14 19.35 -4.55
C TYR A 44 -15.73 19.85 -4.85
N GLN A 45 -15.54 21.15 -5.15
CA GLN A 45 -14.23 21.70 -5.50
C GLN A 45 -13.24 21.53 -4.34
N ASP A 46 -13.62 21.93 -3.13
CA ASP A 46 -12.76 21.83 -1.95
C ASP A 46 -12.38 20.36 -1.64
N LEU A 47 -13.33 19.43 -1.78
CA LEU A 47 -13.08 18.00 -1.63
C LEU A 47 -12.13 17.47 -2.72
N ALA A 48 -12.28 17.91 -3.95
CA ALA A 48 -11.42 17.54 -5.06
C ALA A 48 -9.98 18.05 -4.85
N ASP A 49 -9.84 19.26 -4.36
CA ASP A 49 -8.52 19.87 -4.11
C ASP A 49 -7.84 19.18 -2.92
N ALA A 50 -8.57 18.86 -1.84
CA ALA A 50 -8.05 18.06 -0.74
C ALA A 50 -7.59 16.64 -1.19
N MET A 51 -8.31 15.99 -2.11
CA MET A 51 -7.88 14.71 -2.68
C MET A 51 -6.58 14.83 -3.49
N LYS A 52 -6.43 15.89 -4.30
CA LYS A 52 -5.20 16.15 -5.06
C LYS A 52 -4.02 16.42 -4.14
N GLU A 53 -4.24 17.15 -3.05
CA GLU A 53 -3.23 17.41 -2.03
C GLU A 53 -2.75 16.09 -1.40
N ILE A 54 -3.67 15.21 -0.99
CA ILE A 54 -3.33 13.88 -0.47
C ILE A 54 -2.47 13.08 -1.47
N VAL A 55 -2.82 13.13 -2.75
CA VAL A 55 -2.04 12.44 -3.79
C VAL A 55 -0.64 13.06 -3.95
N SER A 56 -0.52 14.39 -3.85
CA SER A 56 0.76 15.09 -4.02
C SER A 56 1.76 14.92 -2.87
N GLU A 57 1.30 14.48 -1.70
CA GLU A 57 2.16 14.30 -0.52
C GLU A 57 3.20 13.18 -0.68
N ASP A 58 2.90 12.17 -1.47
CA ASP A 58 3.82 11.10 -1.79
C ASP A 58 3.49 10.48 -3.16
N GLU A 59 4.51 10.15 -3.93
CA GLU A 59 4.34 9.53 -5.26
C GLU A 59 3.52 8.22 -5.23
N CYS A 60 3.58 7.47 -4.13
CA CYS A 60 2.85 6.22 -3.98
C CYS A 60 1.34 6.43 -3.69
N ASN A 61 0.92 7.63 -3.30
CA ASN A 61 -0.47 7.93 -3.00
C ASN A 61 -1.37 7.97 -4.24
N ASP A 62 -0.82 8.12 -5.45
CA ASP A 62 -1.57 8.03 -6.71
C ASP A 62 -2.21 6.65 -6.92
N THR A 63 -1.74 5.63 -6.20
CA THR A 63 -2.31 4.28 -6.21
C THR A 63 -3.51 4.11 -5.26
N TYR A 64 -3.93 5.17 -4.57
CA TYR A 64 -5.07 5.08 -3.66
C TYR A 64 -6.37 4.86 -4.41
N GLY A 65 -6.99 3.69 -4.19
CA GLY A 65 -8.39 3.47 -4.59
C GLY A 65 -9.36 4.18 -3.64
N ARG A 66 -10.65 4.10 -3.96
CA ARG A 66 -11.72 4.80 -3.23
C ARG A 66 -11.68 4.61 -1.70
N ILE A 67 -11.44 3.38 -1.23
CA ILE A 67 -11.44 3.07 0.21
C ILE A 67 -10.28 3.80 0.90
N ARG A 68 -9.06 3.70 0.36
CA ARG A 68 -7.89 4.37 0.93
C ARG A 68 -8.00 5.89 0.87
N MET A 69 -8.52 6.44 -0.22
CA MET A 69 -8.75 7.88 -0.33
C MET A 69 -9.78 8.36 0.70
N TYR A 70 -10.88 7.63 0.86
CA TYR A 70 -11.88 7.95 1.88
C TYR A 70 -11.30 7.90 3.30
N GLN A 71 -10.53 6.85 3.61
CA GLN A 71 -9.84 6.71 4.90
C GLN A 71 -8.79 7.80 5.12
N ALA A 72 -8.06 8.21 4.08
CA ALA A 72 -7.11 9.31 4.16
C ALA A 72 -7.79 10.63 4.49
N LEU A 73 -8.92 10.93 3.84
CA LEU A 73 -9.72 12.13 4.14
C LEU A 73 -10.22 12.11 5.59
N LEU A 74 -10.74 10.97 6.07
CA LEU A 74 -11.19 10.84 7.45
C LEU A 74 -10.06 10.98 8.48
N LEU A 75 -8.88 10.49 8.17
CA LEU A 75 -7.72 10.60 9.05
C LEU A 75 -7.18 12.02 9.13
N LYS A 76 -7.11 12.71 7.97
CA LYS A 76 -6.52 14.05 7.85
C LYS A 76 -7.47 15.18 8.23
N GLN A 77 -8.76 14.97 8.03
CA GLN A 77 -9.82 15.96 8.32
C GLN A 77 -9.45 17.37 7.80
N PRO A 78 -9.24 17.54 6.47
CA PRO A 78 -8.81 18.83 5.91
C PRO A 78 -9.78 19.95 6.33
N GLU A 79 -9.21 21.07 6.76
CA GLU A 79 -9.96 22.18 7.33
C GLU A 79 -10.99 22.76 6.33
N GLY A 80 -12.21 22.96 6.78
CA GLY A 80 -13.28 23.51 5.94
C GLY A 80 -13.87 22.55 4.92
N VAL A 81 -13.35 21.32 4.78
CA VAL A 81 -13.82 20.35 3.80
C VAL A 81 -14.85 19.39 4.40
N HIS A 82 -16.08 19.42 3.87
CA HIS A 82 -17.08 18.41 4.22
C HIS A 82 -16.76 17.06 3.53
N ILE A 83 -16.54 16.02 4.31
CA ILE A 83 -16.27 14.67 3.80
C ILE A 83 -17.61 13.92 3.67
N PRO A 84 -18.10 13.69 2.45
CA PRO A 84 -19.36 13.00 2.21
C PRO A 84 -19.17 11.47 2.33
N SER A 85 -20.22 10.70 2.02
CA SER A 85 -20.13 9.24 1.98
C SER A 85 -19.06 8.73 0.99
N GLU A 86 -18.52 7.54 1.25
CA GLU A 86 -17.51 6.88 0.39
C GLU A 86 -17.94 6.83 -1.09
N ARG A 87 -19.22 6.57 -1.36
CA ARG A 87 -19.77 6.55 -2.73
C ARG A 87 -19.64 7.91 -3.43
N THR A 88 -19.80 9.00 -2.70
CA THR A 88 -19.64 10.35 -3.26
C THR A 88 -18.17 10.68 -3.50
N VAL A 89 -17.28 10.28 -2.56
CA VAL A 89 -15.82 10.39 -2.72
C VAL A 89 -15.37 9.70 -4.00
N TYR A 90 -15.80 8.46 -4.21
CA TYR A 90 -15.44 7.70 -5.42
C TYR A 90 -15.91 8.39 -6.71
N ARG A 91 -17.14 8.94 -6.72
CA ARG A 91 -17.66 9.67 -7.86
C ARG A 91 -16.86 10.95 -8.16
N VAL A 92 -16.42 11.66 -7.11
CA VAL A 92 -15.56 12.84 -7.27
C VAL A 92 -14.19 12.43 -7.80
N MET A 93 -13.57 11.36 -7.27
CA MET A 93 -12.32 10.79 -7.80
C MET A 93 -12.40 10.48 -9.29
N ASP A 94 -13.51 9.87 -9.72
CA ASP A 94 -13.74 9.54 -11.14
C ASP A 94 -13.82 10.79 -12.00
N GLN A 95 -14.54 11.82 -11.52
CA GLN A 95 -14.70 13.09 -12.22
C GLN A 95 -13.40 13.88 -12.38
N ILE A 96 -12.48 13.79 -11.42
CA ILE A 96 -11.18 14.48 -11.48
C ILE A 96 -10.04 13.59 -12.01
N GLY A 97 -10.37 12.36 -12.47
CA GLY A 97 -9.41 11.46 -13.09
C GLY A 97 -8.45 10.77 -12.13
N LEU A 98 -8.75 10.72 -10.82
CA LEU A 98 -7.94 10.00 -9.83
C LEU A 98 -8.27 8.50 -9.74
N SER A 99 -9.29 8.02 -10.45
CA SER A 99 -9.60 6.60 -10.54
C SER A 99 -8.58 5.89 -11.42
N HIS A 100 -7.93 4.85 -10.90
CA HIS A 100 -6.98 4.06 -11.67
C HIS A 100 -7.50 2.63 -11.93
N ARG A 101 -7.05 2.03 -13.02
CA ARG A 101 -7.33 0.61 -13.31
C ARG A 101 -6.32 -0.28 -12.59
N PRO A 102 -6.77 -1.42 -12.00
CA PRO A 102 -5.85 -2.36 -11.38
C PRO A 102 -4.80 -2.84 -12.41
N LYS A 103 -3.52 -2.82 -12.01
CA LYS A 103 -2.43 -3.33 -12.84
C LYS A 103 -2.49 -4.86 -12.89
N ARG A 104 -2.12 -5.47 -14.05
CA ARG A 104 -2.06 -6.92 -14.19
C ARG A 104 -0.93 -7.50 -13.33
N LYS A 105 -1.20 -8.60 -12.63
CA LYS A 105 -0.18 -9.33 -11.87
C LYS A 105 0.72 -10.11 -12.84
N PRO A 106 2.06 -10.01 -12.76
CA PRO A 106 2.94 -10.96 -13.38
C PRO A 106 2.83 -12.32 -12.67
N ASN A 107 2.96 -13.42 -13.41
CA ASN A 107 2.97 -14.78 -12.85
C ASN A 107 4.31 -15.03 -12.16
N GLY A 108 4.29 -15.40 -10.87
CA GLY A 108 5.46 -15.81 -10.10
C GLY A 108 5.63 -17.35 -10.10
N ILE A 109 6.87 -17.82 -10.13
CA ILE A 109 7.21 -19.26 -10.06
C ILE A 109 8.24 -19.43 -8.94
N THR A 110 7.85 -20.09 -7.84
CA THR A 110 8.76 -20.49 -6.74
C THR A 110 8.92 -22.01 -6.73
N LYS A 111 10.17 -22.51 -6.59
CA LYS A 111 10.47 -23.93 -6.42
C LYS A 111 10.89 -24.20 -4.98
N ALA A 112 10.25 -25.15 -4.31
CA ALA A 112 10.58 -25.56 -2.93
C ALA A 112 11.53 -26.75 -2.90
N ASP A 113 12.44 -26.75 -1.94
CA ASP A 113 13.31 -27.91 -1.61
C ASP A 113 12.52 -28.93 -0.78
N ARG A 114 12.64 -30.22 -1.15
CA ARG A 114 11.87 -31.31 -0.54
C ARG A 114 12.58 -32.02 0.63
N GLU A 115 13.89 -31.87 0.77
CA GLU A 115 14.72 -32.70 1.70
C GLU A 115 15.19 -31.97 2.96
N ALA A 116 15.02 -30.66 3.08
CA ALA A 116 15.49 -29.89 4.23
C ALA A 116 14.71 -30.19 5.53
N MET A 117 15.38 -30.17 6.68
CA MET A 117 14.74 -30.21 8.01
C MET A 117 13.80 -29.03 8.17
N LYS A 118 12.57 -29.29 8.62
CA LYS A 118 11.44 -28.33 8.55
C LYS A 118 10.86 -28.11 9.94
N SER A 119 10.55 -26.86 10.26
CA SER A 119 9.76 -26.49 11.43
C SER A 119 8.27 -26.68 11.16
N ASP A 120 7.48 -26.85 12.22
CA ASP A 120 6.03 -27.00 12.14
C ASP A 120 5.35 -25.69 11.74
N ASP A 121 4.15 -25.77 11.16
CA ASP A 121 3.30 -24.62 10.92
C ASP A 121 2.56 -24.26 12.21
N LEU A 122 3.10 -23.31 12.96
CA LEU A 122 2.52 -22.83 14.21
C LEU A 122 1.36 -21.86 13.96
N LEU A 123 1.36 -21.15 12.83
CA LEU A 123 0.33 -20.16 12.54
C LEU A 123 -0.96 -20.77 11.98
N LYS A 124 -0.90 -21.92 11.32
CA LYS A 124 -2.07 -22.59 10.71
C LYS A 124 -2.97 -21.65 9.91
N ARG A 125 -2.35 -20.71 9.17
CA ARG A 125 -3.00 -19.61 8.43
C ARG A 125 -3.69 -18.55 9.29
N ASP A 126 -3.54 -18.57 10.61
CA ASP A 126 -4.00 -17.48 11.47
C ASP A 126 -2.90 -16.42 11.61
N PHE A 127 -2.92 -15.51 10.65
CA PHE A 127 -2.03 -14.32 10.62
C PHE A 127 -2.62 -13.13 11.39
N ARG A 128 -3.52 -13.34 12.32
CA ARG A 128 -4.01 -12.30 13.21
C ARG A 128 -3.18 -12.29 14.47
N SER A 129 -2.84 -11.13 14.94
CA SER A 129 -2.24 -10.89 16.24
C SER A 129 -2.98 -9.75 16.91
N ASP A 130 -3.28 -9.91 18.19
CA ASP A 130 -3.93 -8.87 18.99
C ASP A 130 -2.91 -7.97 19.69
N THR A 131 -1.64 -8.40 19.69
CA THR A 131 -0.52 -7.67 20.31
C THR A 131 0.62 -7.48 19.30
N PRO A 132 1.33 -6.33 19.35
CA PRO A 132 2.54 -6.13 18.55
C PRO A 132 3.63 -7.15 18.92
N LEU A 133 4.45 -7.52 17.94
CA LEU A 133 5.67 -8.34 18.10
C LEU A 133 5.44 -9.79 18.53
N GLU A 134 4.20 -10.25 18.58
CA GLU A 134 3.88 -11.66 18.94
C GLU A 134 4.03 -12.61 17.76
N LYS A 135 3.47 -12.23 16.62
CA LYS A 135 3.49 -13.04 15.38
C LYS A 135 4.00 -12.20 14.23
N CYS A 136 4.98 -12.70 13.54
CA CYS A 136 5.60 -12.04 12.39
C CYS A 136 5.66 -12.97 11.20
N ILE A 137 5.74 -12.38 10.02
CA ILE A 137 5.95 -13.09 8.76
C ILE A 137 7.20 -12.54 8.07
N THR A 138 7.94 -13.41 7.39
CA THR A 138 9.13 -13.03 6.64
C THR A 138 9.16 -13.71 5.29
N ASP A 139 9.75 -13.04 4.31
CA ASP A 139 9.91 -13.55 2.95
C ASP A 139 10.98 -12.75 2.20
N ILE A 140 11.43 -13.29 1.08
CA ILE A 140 12.40 -12.67 0.18
C ILE A 140 11.71 -12.38 -1.16
N THR A 141 11.98 -11.22 -1.73
CA THR A 141 11.62 -10.93 -3.12
C THR A 141 12.84 -10.55 -3.94
N GLU A 142 12.80 -10.86 -5.23
CA GLU A 142 13.83 -10.52 -6.22
C GLU A 142 13.34 -9.35 -7.07
N ILE A 143 14.26 -8.42 -7.37
CA ILE A 143 14.04 -7.28 -8.28
C ILE A 143 15.23 -7.23 -9.24
N PRO A 144 15.00 -7.31 -10.57
CA PRO A 144 16.07 -7.16 -11.55
C PRO A 144 16.59 -5.70 -11.57
N ALA A 145 17.89 -5.53 -11.71
CA ALA A 145 18.60 -4.26 -11.85
C ALA A 145 19.50 -4.27 -13.09
N SER A 146 20.04 -3.12 -13.49
CA SER A 146 20.93 -3.00 -14.65
C SER A 146 22.27 -3.74 -14.44
N ASN A 147 22.78 -3.72 -13.22
CA ASN A 147 24.04 -4.33 -12.81
C ASN A 147 23.86 -5.66 -12.03
N GLY A 148 22.70 -6.31 -12.14
CA GLY A 148 22.45 -7.61 -11.50
C GLY A 148 21.02 -7.79 -10.97
N LYS A 149 20.92 -8.32 -9.76
CA LYS A 149 19.66 -8.55 -9.07
C LYS A 149 19.76 -8.03 -7.64
N LEU A 150 18.68 -7.44 -7.16
CA LEU A 150 18.52 -7.09 -5.77
C LEU A 150 17.56 -8.08 -5.10
N TYR A 151 18.01 -8.69 -4.01
CA TYR A 151 17.19 -9.50 -3.11
C TYR A 151 16.83 -8.68 -1.90
N VAL A 152 15.55 -8.62 -1.60
CA VAL A 152 14.99 -7.84 -0.48
C VAL A 152 14.32 -8.80 0.47
N SER A 153 14.76 -8.82 1.71
CA SER A 153 14.16 -9.59 2.81
C SER A 153 13.56 -8.63 3.83
N ALA A 154 12.38 -8.94 4.32
CA ALA A 154 11.73 -8.14 5.36
C ALA A 154 10.98 -9.01 6.37
N ILE A 155 10.87 -8.52 7.60
CA ILE A 155 10.00 -9.05 8.65
C ILE A 155 8.85 -8.08 8.86
N PHE A 156 7.62 -8.59 8.73
CA PHE A 156 6.38 -7.82 8.92
C PHE A 156 5.66 -8.29 10.17
N ASP A 157 5.19 -7.37 10.98
CA ASP A 157 4.34 -7.67 12.13
C ASP A 157 2.91 -8.03 11.68
N CYS A 158 2.35 -9.08 12.20
CA CYS A 158 0.98 -9.50 11.91
C CYS A 158 -0.07 -8.59 12.57
N PHE A 159 0.30 -7.86 13.63
CA PHE A 159 -0.59 -6.94 14.33
C PHE A 159 -0.97 -5.72 13.49
N ASP A 160 0.02 -5.02 12.95
CA ASP A 160 -0.18 -3.74 12.26
C ASP A 160 0.39 -3.68 10.84
N LEU A 161 1.08 -4.72 10.41
CA LEU A 161 1.77 -4.82 9.11
C LEU A 161 2.96 -3.88 8.97
N SER A 162 3.54 -3.40 10.08
CA SER A 162 4.79 -2.65 10.02
C SER A 162 5.96 -3.54 9.61
N VAL A 163 6.92 -2.94 8.94
CA VAL A 163 8.22 -3.54 8.66
C VAL A 163 9.08 -3.36 9.90
N LEU A 164 9.44 -4.46 10.54
CA LEU A 164 10.28 -4.51 11.74
C LEU A 164 11.77 -4.56 11.38
N GLY A 165 12.11 -5.34 10.36
CA GLY A 165 13.46 -5.51 9.84
C GLY A 165 13.46 -5.56 8.32
N LEU A 166 14.51 -5.02 7.73
CA LEU A 166 14.72 -4.95 6.28
C LEU A 166 16.21 -5.14 5.99
N ALA A 167 16.53 -6.05 5.08
CA ALA A 167 17.87 -6.19 4.51
C ALA A 167 17.80 -6.36 2.99
N MET A 168 18.84 -5.90 2.30
CA MET A 168 18.89 -5.86 0.85
C MET A 168 20.30 -6.19 0.35
N GLU A 169 20.42 -7.27 -0.43
CA GLU A 169 21.71 -7.78 -0.92
C GLU A 169 21.65 -8.20 -2.39
N THR A 170 22.83 -8.38 -2.99
CA THR A 170 22.95 -8.85 -4.39
C THR A 170 22.96 -10.37 -4.51
N ASN A 171 22.88 -11.09 -3.41
CA ASN A 171 22.79 -12.54 -3.37
C ASN A 171 21.71 -13.00 -2.38
N MET A 172 21.14 -14.18 -2.62
CA MET A 172 20.05 -14.73 -1.82
C MET A 172 20.61 -15.87 -0.91
N LYS A 173 21.55 -15.51 -0.03
CA LYS A 173 22.10 -16.45 0.98
C LYS A 173 21.37 -16.33 2.32
N ALA A 174 21.68 -17.21 3.24
CA ALA A 174 21.13 -17.19 4.61
C ALA A 174 21.45 -15.88 5.35
N ASP A 175 22.61 -15.29 5.08
CA ASP A 175 23.06 -14.02 5.66
C ASP A 175 22.04 -12.90 5.47
N LEU A 176 21.39 -12.83 4.30
CA LEU A 176 20.33 -11.86 4.03
C LEU A 176 19.18 -11.97 5.06
N CYS A 177 18.76 -13.18 5.40
CA CYS A 177 17.69 -13.40 6.39
C CYS A 177 18.19 -13.14 7.82
N ILE A 178 19.45 -13.48 8.10
CA ILE A 178 20.09 -13.21 9.41
C ILE A 178 20.18 -11.70 9.62
N HIS A 179 20.73 -10.95 8.68
CA HIS A 179 20.81 -9.49 8.78
C HIS A 179 19.41 -8.84 8.90
N THR A 180 18.39 -9.40 8.22
CA THR A 180 17.02 -8.91 8.38
C THR A 180 16.53 -9.08 9.82
N LEU A 181 16.81 -10.23 10.43
CA LEU A 181 16.44 -10.55 11.80
C LEU A 181 17.22 -9.69 12.81
N GLU A 182 18.52 -9.54 12.63
CA GLU A 182 19.37 -8.70 13.49
C GLU A 182 18.93 -7.23 13.46
N ASN A 183 18.59 -6.71 12.28
CA ASN A 183 18.04 -5.36 12.13
C ASN A 183 16.70 -5.21 12.86
N ALA A 184 15.84 -6.23 12.79
CA ALA A 184 14.57 -6.23 13.52
C ALA A 184 14.79 -6.26 15.05
N LEU A 185 15.67 -7.11 15.55
CA LEU A 185 15.98 -7.23 16.97
C LEU A 185 16.66 -5.99 17.53
N THR A 186 17.53 -5.36 16.73
CA THR A 186 18.17 -4.08 17.11
C THR A 186 17.12 -2.98 17.29
N ALA A 187 16.15 -2.90 16.38
CA ALA A 187 15.09 -1.90 16.45
C ALA A 187 14.00 -2.23 17.47
N TYR A 188 13.74 -3.53 17.67
CA TYR A 188 12.67 -4.05 18.52
C TYR A 188 13.19 -5.23 19.39
N PRO A 189 13.92 -4.96 20.48
CA PRO A 189 14.43 -6.03 21.35
C PRO A 189 13.32 -6.93 21.93
N ALA A 190 12.12 -6.40 22.11
CA ALA A 190 10.94 -7.16 22.55
C ALA A 190 10.41 -8.18 21.53
N LEU A 191 11.05 -8.30 20.36
CA LEU A 191 10.78 -9.35 19.37
C LEU A 191 11.29 -10.71 19.84
N GLU A 192 12.16 -10.76 20.86
CA GLU A 192 12.58 -11.99 21.51
C GLU A 192 11.37 -12.79 22.00
N GLY A 193 11.34 -14.10 21.69
CA GLY A 193 10.20 -14.97 22.01
C GLY A 193 9.03 -14.94 21.00
N ALA A 194 9.09 -14.10 19.98
CA ALA A 194 8.06 -14.04 18.93
C ALA A 194 8.00 -15.29 18.06
N VAL A 195 6.86 -15.51 17.42
CA VAL A 195 6.72 -16.49 16.33
C VAL A 195 7.04 -15.81 15.00
N ILE A 196 8.05 -16.29 14.28
CA ILE A 196 8.37 -15.81 12.91
C ILE A 196 8.08 -16.91 11.90
N HIS A 197 7.16 -16.65 11.00
CA HIS A 197 6.73 -17.57 9.95
C HIS A 197 7.37 -17.24 8.61
N SER A 198 7.91 -18.27 7.94
CA SER A 198 8.52 -18.17 6.62
C SER A 198 8.04 -19.29 5.69
N ASP A 199 8.40 -19.18 4.43
CA ASP A 199 8.37 -20.32 3.53
C ASP A 199 9.47 -21.35 3.91
N ARG A 200 9.60 -22.41 3.08
CA ARG A 200 10.60 -23.48 3.27
C ARG A 200 11.85 -23.26 2.42
N GLY A 201 12.20 -22.02 2.14
CA GLY A 201 13.42 -21.66 1.42
C GLY A 201 14.67 -22.15 2.14
N THR A 202 15.72 -22.46 1.37
CA THR A 202 17.01 -22.94 1.90
C THR A 202 17.64 -21.94 2.87
N GLN A 203 17.35 -20.67 2.74
CA GLN A 203 17.81 -19.58 3.60
C GLN A 203 17.31 -19.76 5.04
N TYR A 204 16.01 -20.03 5.18
CA TYR A 204 15.34 -20.21 6.48
C TYR A 204 15.57 -21.58 7.11
N THR A 205 15.96 -22.58 6.31
CA THR A 205 16.29 -23.94 6.80
C THR A 205 17.78 -24.12 7.05
N SER A 206 18.63 -23.13 6.74
CA SER A 206 20.06 -23.17 6.99
C SER A 206 20.36 -23.27 8.50
N GLU A 207 21.46 -23.95 8.85
CA GLU A 207 21.84 -24.07 10.26
C GLU A 207 22.20 -22.73 10.88
N SER A 208 22.85 -21.84 10.12
CA SER A 208 23.20 -20.50 10.60
C SER A 208 21.95 -19.68 10.99
N TYR A 209 20.92 -19.64 10.13
CA TYR A 209 19.68 -18.94 10.45
C TYR A 209 18.95 -19.56 11.65
N ARG A 210 18.89 -20.90 11.71
CA ARG A 210 18.27 -21.62 12.83
C ARG A 210 19.01 -21.40 14.15
N GLN A 211 20.32 -21.29 14.12
CA GLN A 211 21.13 -20.96 15.29
C GLN A 211 20.79 -19.54 15.79
N THR A 212 20.76 -18.52 14.89
CA THR A 212 20.38 -17.15 15.26
C THR A 212 18.98 -17.10 15.88
N ILE A 213 18.00 -17.82 15.29
CA ILE A 213 16.64 -17.93 15.84
C ILE A 213 16.65 -18.48 17.27
N ARG A 214 17.45 -19.56 17.55
CA ARG A 214 17.55 -20.16 18.89
C ARG A 214 18.21 -19.22 19.90
N GLU A 215 19.27 -18.53 19.50
CA GLU A 215 20.01 -17.58 20.36
C GLU A 215 19.13 -16.43 20.84
N HIS A 216 18.14 -16.04 20.05
CA HIS A 216 17.17 -14.99 20.39
C HIS A 216 15.81 -15.53 20.87
N HIS A 217 15.74 -16.83 21.22
CA HIS A 217 14.51 -17.48 21.72
C HIS A 217 13.28 -17.35 20.81
N ILE A 218 13.48 -17.12 19.50
CA ILE A 218 12.41 -16.96 18.52
C ILE A 218 11.86 -18.31 18.11
N HIS A 219 10.54 -18.42 18.01
CA HIS A 219 9.84 -19.62 17.57
C HIS A 219 9.69 -19.61 16.05
N GLN A 220 10.46 -20.48 15.38
CA GLN A 220 10.36 -20.62 13.93
C GLN A 220 9.09 -21.37 13.55
N SER A 221 8.31 -20.79 12.64
CA SER A 221 7.16 -21.42 11.99
C SER A 221 7.37 -21.48 10.47
N MET A 222 6.97 -22.56 9.84
CA MET A 222 7.11 -22.75 8.40
C MET A 222 5.84 -23.31 7.79
N ASN A 223 5.62 -23.01 6.51
CA ASN A 223 4.50 -23.58 5.72
C ASN A 223 4.42 -25.11 5.91
N SER A 224 3.19 -25.66 5.94
CA SER A 224 2.95 -27.10 6.09
C SER A 224 3.59 -27.94 4.97
N ALA A 225 3.88 -29.23 5.23
CA ALA A 225 4.42 -30.14 4.23
C ALA A 225 3.45 -30.32 3.07
N GLY A 226 3.89 -30.05 1.83
CA GLY A 226 3.01 -30.01 0.67
C GLY A 226 2.15 -28.74 0.60
N GLY A 227 2.45 -27.74 1.42
CA GLY A 227 1.72 -26.47 1.53
C GLY A 227 1.54 -25.82 0.17
N ARG A 228 0.32 -25.37 -0.07
CA ARG A 228 -0.02 -24.57 -1.24
C ARG A 228 0.56 -23.17 -1.05
N CYS A 229 0.83 -22.46 -2.13
CA CYS A 229 1.29 -21.05 -2.13
C CYS A 229 0.48 -20.10 -1.23
N HIS A 230 -0.67 -20.52 -0.76
CA HIS A 230 -1.53 -19.74 0.16
C HIS A 230 -1.00 -19.61 1.59
N ASP A 231 -0.04 -20.42 2.00
CA ASP A 231 0.47 -20.40 3.38
C ASP A 231 1.38 -19.18 3.63
N ASN A 232 1.95 -18.57 2.58
CA ASN A 232 2.69 -17.28 2.65
C ASN A 232 2.01 -16.13 1.87
N ALA A 233 0.71 -16.28 1.57
CA ALA A 233 -0.04 -15.32 0.74
C ALA A 233 0.00 -13.89 1.29
N ARG A 234 0.21 -13.71 2.59
CA ARG A 234 0.31 -12.40 3.21
C ARG A 234 1.58 -11.66 2.81
N CYS A 235 2.74 -12.32 2.87
CA CYS A 235 4.01 -11.75 2.36
C CYS A 235 3.96 -11.50 0.86
N GLU A 236 3.44 -12.45 0.07
CA GLU A 236 3.26 -12.25 -1.38
C GLU A 236 2.42 -11.01 -1.67
N SER A 237 1.35 -10.76 -0.88
CA SER A 237 0.53 -9.56 -0.98
C SER A 237 1.31 -8.28 -0.64
N MET A 238 2.23 -8.32 0.33
CA MET A 238 3.07 -7.18 0.71
C MET A 238 4.04 -6.81 -0.42
N TRP A 239 4.73 -7.80 -0.99
CA TRP A 239 5.61 -7.59 -2.14
C TRP A 239 4.86 -7.12 -3.39
N ALA A 240 3.70 -7.69 -3.67
CA ALA A 240 2.87 -7.25 -4.79
C ALA A 240 2.45 -5.78 -4.64
N ARG A 241 2.13 -5.34 -3.42
CA ARG A 241 1.80 -3.93 -3.12
C ARG A 241 3.02 -3.02 -3.31
N MET A 242 4.17 -3.38 -2.75
CA MET A 242 5.39 -2.62 -2.94
C MET A 242 5.71 -2.46 -4.43
N LYS A 243 5.70 -3.56 -5.20
CA LYS A 243 5.99 -3.52 -6.63
C LYS A 243 4.97 -2.67 -7.40
N THR A 244 3.68 -2.74 -7.02
CA THR A 244 2.62 -1.95 -7.68
C THR A 244 2.67 -0.47 -7.31
N GLU A 245 2.92 -0.16 -6.05
CA GLU A 245 2.86 1.20 -5.54
C GLU A 245 4.15 1.97 -5.83
N LEU A 246 5.30 1.30 -5.78
CA LEU A 246 6.61 1.93 -5.96
C LEU A 246 7.19 1.76 -7.36
N LEU A 247 7.17 0.53 -7.92
CA LEU A 247 8.01 0.22 -9.08
C LEU A 247 7.24 0.22 -10.41
N TYR A 248 6.10 -0.48 -10.48
CA TYR A 248 5.41 -0.68 -11.76
C TYR A 248 4.89 0.63 -12.36
N ASP A 249 5.14 0.81 -13.67
CA ASP A 249 4.80 1.99 -14.48
C ASP A 249 5.47 3.30 -14.00
N ARG A 250 6.46 3.23 -13.08
CA ARG A 250 7.26 4.39 -12.64
C ARG A 250 8.71 4.23 -13.03
N TYR A 251 9.26 3.04 -12.75
CA TYR A 251 10.69 2.79 -12.93
C TYR A 251 10.91 1.54 -13.79
N ASP A 252 11.75 1.65 -14.81
CA ASP A 252 12.33 0.48 -15.46
C ASP A 252 13.53 0.01 -14.63
N THR A 253 13.28 -0.91 -13.70
CA THR A 253 14.28 -1.40 -12.76
C THR A 253 15.50 -2.01 -13.45
N LYS A 254 15.34 -2.50 -14.69
CA LYS A 254 16.45 -3.05 -15.47
C LYS A 254 17.44 -1.98 -15.97
N GLN A 255 17.08 -0.71 -15.88
CA GLN A 255 17.96 0.42 -16.19
C GLN A 255 18.52 1.09 -14.93
N MET A 256 18.06 0.69 -13.75
CA MET A 256 18.51 1.24 -12.47
C MET A 256 19.60 0.37 -11.85
N GLU A 257 20.54 0.98 -11.17
CA GLU A 257 21.51 0.24 -10.37
C GLU A 257 20.93 -0.29 -9.06
N VAL A 258 21.56 -1.33 -8.53
CA VAL A 258 21.15 -1.94 -7.24
C VAL A 258 21.09 -0.90 -6.13
N GLU A 259 22.06 0.01 -6.05
CA GLU A 259 22.11 1.02 -4.98
C GLU A 259 20.98 2.04 -5.06
N GLU A 260 20.54 2.41 -6.27
CA GLU A 260 19.38 3.28 -6.47
C GLU A 260 18.08 2.58 -6.00
N LEU A 261 17.94 1.30 -6.34
CA LEU A 261 16.80 0.50 -5.90
C LEU A 261 16.75 0.33 -4.38
N LYS A 262 17.92 0.14 -3.72
CA LYS A 262 18.00 0.07 -2.26
C LYS A 262 17.46 1.34 -1.60
N VAL A 263 17.84 2.51 -2.09
CA VAL A 263 17.37 3.80 -1.54
C VAL A 263 15.86 3.93 -1.67
N LEU A 264 15.30 3.61 -2.86
CA LEU A 264 13.85 3.70 -3.10
C LEU A 264 13.07 2.74 -2.19
N ILE A 265 13.52 1.49 -2.08
CA ILE A 265 12.84 0.46 -1.29
C ILE A 265 12.95 0.75 0.20
N TRP A 266 14.11 1.22 0.66
CA TRP A 266 14.31 1.65 2.04
C TRP A 266 13.35 2.79 2.41
N ARG A 267 13.31 3.86 1.57
CA ARG A 267 12.37 4.97 1.74
C ARG A 267 10.91 4.48 1.76
N TYR A 268 10.56 3.58 0.83
CA TYR A 268 9.21 3.06 0.73
C TYR A 268 8.78 2.34 2.02
N PHE A 269 9.57 1.41 2.53
CA PHE A 269 9.17 0.62 3.69
C PHE A 269 9.29 1.38 5.00
N LEU A 270 10.42 2.01 5.26
CA LEU A 270 10.68 2.60 6.58
C LEU A 270 10.06 3.99 6.74
N SER A 271 10.02 4.79 5.68
CA SER A 271 9.43 6.13 5.75
C SER A 271 7.94 6.11 5.37
N TYR A 272 7.63 5.68 4.16
CA TYR A 272 6.26 5.76 3.65
C TYR A 272 5.34 4.67 4.21
N TRP A 273 5.68 3.39 4.04
CA TRP A 273 4.85 2.26 4.47
C TRP A 273 4.55 2.31 5.95
N ASN A 274 5.58 2.41 6.79
CA ASN A 274 5.41 2.36 8.24
C ASN A 274 4.66 3.59 8.80
N ASN A 275 4.90 4.79 8.26
CA ASN A 275 4.49 6.01 8.93
C ASN A 275 3.37 6.80 8.24
N ARG A 276 3.18 6.63 6.92
CA ARG A 276 2.28 7.50 6.14
C ARG A 276 1.23 6.75 5.33
N ARG A 277 1.55 5.53 4.91
CA ARG A 277 0.68 4.76 4.03
C ARG A 277 -0.64 4.40 4.70
N ILE A 278 -1.76 4.78 4.09
CA ILE A 278 -3.09 4.36 4.53
C ILE A 278 -3.24 2.84 4.39
N CYS A 279 -3.44 2.16 5.51
CA CYS A 279 -3.61 0.71 5.58
C CYS A 279 -5.06 0.34 5.93
N SER A 280 -5.83 -0.13 4.95
CA SER A 280 -7.24 -0.50 5.16
C SER A 280 -7.42 -1.64 6.17
N ALA A 281 -6.44 -2.55 6.31
CA ALA A 281 -6.46 -3.60 7.31
C ALA A 281 -6.35 -3.06 8.75
N ASN A 282 -5.84 -1.84 8.92
CA ASN A 282 -5.71 -1.13 10.19
C ASN A 282 -6.81 -0.07 10.37
N GLY A 283 -7.96 -0.21 9.71
CA GLY A 283 -9.00 0.80 9.76
C GLY A 283 -8.64 2.14 9.10
N GLY A 284 -7.60 2.16 8.25
CA GLY A 284 -7.09 3.36 7.60
C GLY A 284 -5.88 3.97 8.29
N LEU A 285 -5.45 3.46 9.43
CA LEU A 285 -4.27 3.95 10.12
C LEU A 285 -2.98 3.44 9.47
N PRO A 286 -1.94 4.28 9.33
CA PRO A 286 -0.60 3.80 9.05
C PRO A 286 -0.12 2.80 10.12
N PRO A 287 0.73 1.82 9.78
CA PRO A 287 1.19 0.79 10.71
C PRO A 287 1.67 1.33 12.06
N MET A 288 2.62 2.27 12.06
CA MET A 288 3.19 2.81 13.30
C MET A 288 2.23 3.71 14.08
N VAL A 289 1.22 4.28 13.43
CA VAL A 289 0.15 5.03 14.13
C VAL A 289 -0.73 4.05 14.92
N LYS A 290 -1.12 2.92 14.30
CA LYS A 290 -1.86 1.86 15.00
C LYS A 290 -1.08 1.32 16.21
N ARG A 291 0.23 1.06 16.03
CA ARG A 291 1.11 0.58 17.12
C ARG A 291 1.17 1.56 18.29
N ARG A 292 1.37 2.82 18.00
CA ARG A 292 1.40 3.86 19.02
C ARG A 292 0.09 3.94 19.80
N GLN A 293 -1.04 3.95 19.12
CA GLN A 293 -2.36 3.96 19.76
C GLN A 293 -2.57 2.74 20.67
N TYR A 294 -2.04 1.58 20.30
CA TYR A 294 -2.10 0.39 21.15
C TYR A 294 -1.34 0.59 22.46
N TYR A 295 -0.10 1.10 22.40
CA TYR A 295 0.67 1.32 23.62
C TYR A 295 0.09 2.46 24.49
N GLU A 296 -0.37 3.55 23.88
CA GLU A 296 -1.07 4.63 24.59
C GLU A 296 -2.32 4.11 25.32
N ALA A 297 -3.08 3.21 24.71
CA ALA A 297 -4.25 2.60 25.36
C ALA A 297 -3.87 1.70 26.55
N LEU A 298 -2.73 1.00 26.49
CA LEU A 298 -2.22 0.21 27.61
C LEU A 298 -1.77 1.08 28.78
N GLU A 299 -1.09 2.20 28.51
CA GLU A 299 -0.66 3.14 29.54
C GLU A 299 -1.85 3.78 30.28
N VAL A 300 -2.95 4.05 29.58
CA VAL A 300 -4.17 4.59 30.19
C VAL A 300 -4.91 3.54 31.03
N ALA A 301 -4.75 2.25 30.71
CA ALA A 301 -5.42 1.14 31.39
C ALA A 301 -4.65 0.60 32.61
N ALA A 302 -3.38 1.00 32.79
CA ALA A 302 -2.49 0.59 33.87
C ALA A 302 -2.54 1.59 35.06
#